data_128b3d8a7271566c5764bf6a96c492a1
#
_entry.id   128b3d8a7271566c5764bf6a96c492a1
#
_cell.length_a   1.000
_cell.length_b   1.000
_cell.length_c   1.000
_cell.angle_alpha   90.00
_cell.angle_beta   90.00
_cell.angle_gamma   90.00
#
_symmetry.space_group_name_H-M   'P 1'
#
loop_
_entity.id
_entity.type
_entity.pdbx_description
1 polymer ?
#
loop_
_entity_poly.entity_id
_entity_poly.type
_entity_poly.pdbx_seq_one_letter_code
_entity_poly.pdbx_strand_id
1 'polypeptide(L)'
;MRAIQITETGGPDVLRLAELPDPSPGPGQLLVELAAAGVNYIDTYHRSGAYPMPLPFIPGSEGAGTVTAVGPDVSDVAVGDQVAWAASPGSYAERAVVPADQAVPVPPGVDINVAAGCLLQGMTAHYLAVSVHAVQPGET
;
A
#
# COMPACT_ATOMS: atom_id res chain seq x y z
N MET A 1 -17.17 2.91 2.73
CA MET A 1 -15.86 3.22 3.38
C MET A 1 -15.46 4.66 3.13
N ARG A 2 -14.71 5.25 4.03
CA ARG A 2 -14.07 6.55 3.79
C ARG A 2 -12.73 6.34 3.08
N ALA A 3 -12.42 7.21 2.13
CA ALA A 3 -11.16 7.19 1.41
C ALA A 3 -10.76 8.62 1.00
N ILE A 4 -9.47 8.83 0.76
CA ILE A 4 -9.01 10.01 0.03
C ILE A 4 -9.13 9.71 -1.46
N GLN A 5 -9.86 10.54 -2.18
CA GLN A 5 -10.04 10.39 -3.63
C GLN A 5 -9.46 11.59 -4.37
N ILE A 6 -8.82 11.32 -5.50
CA ILE A 6 -8.31 12.31 -6.44
C ILE A 6 -9.16 12.20 -7.71
N THR A 7 -9.85 13.30 -8.06
CA THR A 7 -10.69 13.40 -9.26
C THR A 7 -10.03 14.24 -10.38
N GLU A 8 -9.00 15.00 -10.03
CA GLU A 8 -8.18 15.82 -10.93
C GLU A 8 -6.76 15.91 -10.37
N THR A 9 -5.77 16.03 -11.23
CA THR A 9 -4.36 16.18 -10.80
C THR A 9 -4.08 17.60 -10.32
N GLY A 10 -3.19 17.74 -9.32
CA GLY A 10 -2.87 19.07 -8.78
C GLY A 10 -2.06 19.08 -7.50
N GLY A 11 -2.18 20.18 -6.78
CA GLY A 11 -1.57 20.39 -5.46
C GLY A 11 -2.25 19.57 -4.36
N PRO A 12 -1.87 19.79 -3.07
CA PRO A 12 -2.47 19.08 -1.95
C PRO A 12 -3.99 19.20 -1.85
N ASP A 13 -4.55 20.27 -2.38
CA ASP A 13 -6.00 20.57 -2.29
C ASP A 13 -6.89 19.59 -3.09
N VAL A 14 -6.29 18.79 -4.00
CA VAL A 14 -7.03 17.75 -4.74
C VAL A 14 -7.27 16.48 -3.91
N LEU A 15 -6.64 16.34 -2.75
CA LEU A 15 -6.88 15.26 -1.82
C LEU A 15 -8.20 15.48 -1.10
N ARG A 16 -9.26 14.80 -1.52
CA ARG A 16 -10.61 14.96 -1.00
C ARG A 16 -11.06 13.72 -0.23
N LEU A 17 -11.57 13.92 0.99
CA LEU A 17 -12.26 12.86 1.69
C LEU A 17 -13.57 12.54 0.97
N ALA A 18 -13.77 11.27 0.64
CA ALA A 18 -14.95 10.75 -0.04
C ALA A 18 -15.52 9.54 0.69
N GLU A 19 -16.84 9.37 0.61
CA GLU A 19 -17.51 8.13 0.99
C GLU A 19 -17.74 7.29 -0.27
N LEU A 20 -17.17 6.11 -0.31
CA LEU A 20 -17.22 5.19 -1.44
C LEU A 20 -17.84 3.86 -1.01
N PRO A 21 -18.43 3.09 -1.93
CA PRO A 21 -18.81 1.71 -1.67
C PRO A 21 -17.60 0.90 -1.16
N ASP A 22 -17.87 -0.08 -0.30
CA ASP A 22 -16.83 -1.04 0.07
C ASP A 22 -16.44 -1.87 -1.14
N PRO A 23 -15.14 -2.02 -1.44
CA PRO A 23 -14.69 -2.86 -2.53
C PRO A 23 -14.84 -4.34 -2.17
N SER A 24 -14.83 -5.20 -3.19
CA SER A 24 -14.84 -6.65 -3.03
C SER A 24 -13.63 -7.25 -3.75
N PRO A 25 -12.95 -8.26 -3.16
CA PRO A 25 -11.80 -8.87 -3.79
C PRO A 25 -12.23 -9.77 -4.94
N GLY A 26 -11.57 -9.65 -6.08
CA GLY A 26 -11.66 -10.56 -7.21
C GLY A 26 -10.71 -11.77 -7.08
N PRO A 27 -10.60 -12.61 -8.13
CA PRO A 27 -9.66 -13.72 -8.13
C PRO A 27 -8.22 -13.28 -7.84
N GLY A 28 -7.53 -14.00 -6.96
CA GLY A 28 -6.16 -13.71 -6.55
C GLY A 28 -5.99 -12.44 -5.68
N GLN A 29 -7.08 -11.90 -5.13
CA GLN A 29 -7.05 -10.66 -4.35
C GLN A 29 -7.53 -10.85 -2.92
N LEU A 30 -7.08 -9.96 -2.06
CA LEU A 30 -7.47 -9.83 -0.65
C LEU A 30 -8.25 -8.52 -0.45
N LEU A 31 -9.24 -8.53 0.42
CA LEU A 31 -9.77 -7.31 1.01
C LEU A 31 -9.13 -7.12 2.38
N VAL A 32 -8.47 -5.99 2.57
CA VAL A 32 -7.76 -5.67 3.81
C VAL A 32 -8.40 -4.44 4.46
N GLU A 33 -8.75 -4.54 5.74
CA GLU A 33 -9.08 -3.40 6.59
C GLU A 33 -7.77 -2.80 7.10
N LEU A 34 -7.48 -1.54 6.72
CA LEU A 34 -6.22 -0.90 7.00
C LEU A 34 -6.12 -0.49 8.47
N ALA A 35 -4.99 -0.84 9.08
CA ALA A 35 -4.56 -0.26 10.35
C ALA A 35 -3.84 1.08 10.13
N ALA A 36 -2.98 1.13 9.11
CA ALA A 36 -2.25 2.33 8.71
C ALA A 36 -1.82 2.25 7.24
N ALA A 37 -1.52 3.41 6.66
CA ALA A 37 -0.93 3.57 5.33
C ALA A 37 0.44 4.25 5.44
N GLY A 38 1.41 3.75 4.67
CA GLY A 38 2.69 4.44 4.48
C GLY A 38 2.52 5.63 3.52
N VAL A 39 3.25 6.71 3.80
CA VAL A 39 3.28 7.90 2.93
C VAL A 39 4.60 7.93 2.19
N ASN A 40 4.53 7.95 0.87
CA ASN A 40 5.68 7.86 0.00
C ASN A 40 5.75 9.04 -0.99
N TYR A 41 6.96 9.42 -1.37
CA TYR A 41 7.14 10.57 -2.28
C TYR A 41 6.49 10.33 -3.64
N ILE A 42 6.37 9.07 -4.09
CA ILE A 42 5.69 8.69 -5.34
C ILE A 42 4.22 9.10 -5.33
N ASP A 43 3.57 9.13 -4.17
CA ASP A 43 2.16 9.54 -4.06
C ASP A 43 1.96 11.00 -4.51
N THR A 44 3.00 11.84 -4.34
CA THR A 44 3.00 13.22 -4.83
C THR A 44 3.09 13.29 -6.35
N TYR A 45 3.81 12.35 -6.99
CA TYR A 45 3.89 12.27 -8.45
C TYR A 45 2.58 11.79 -9.07
N HIS A 46 1.92 10.81 -8.47
CA HIS A 46 0.58 10.37 -8.88
C HIS A 46 -0.42 11.52 -8.75
N ARG A 47 -0.44 12.19 -7.59
CA ARG A 47 -1.33 13.32 -7.33
C ARG A 47 -1.14 14.47 -8.32
N SER A 48 0.11 14.84 -8.61
CA SER A 48 0.42 15.97 -9.50
C SER A 48 0.25 15.63 -10.98
N GLY A 49 0.13 14.34 -11.33
CA GLY A 49 0.09 13.86 -12.71
C GLY A 49 1.45 13.69 -13.37
N ALA A 50 2.56 13.88 -12.65
CA ALA A 50 3.90 13.57 -13.14
C ALA A 50 4.04 12.08 -13.51
N TYR A 51 3.39 11.21 -12.74
CA TYR A 51 3.15 9.82 -13.09
C TYR A 51 1.64 9.62 -13.28
N PRO A 52 1.16 9.52 -14.54
CA PRO A 52 -0.26 9.49 -14.82
C PRO A 52 -0.96 8.28 -14.19
N MET A 53 -2.11 8.53 -13.56
CA MET A 53 -3.04 7.52 -13.06
C MET A 53 -4.42 7.75 -13.68
N PRO A 54 -5.19 6.69 -13.97
CA PRO A 54 -6.58 6.84 -14.35
C PRO A 54 -7.40 7.54 -13.26
N LEU A 55 -8.12 8.59 -13.62
CA LEU A 55 -8.98 9.34 -12.70
C LEU A 55 -10.42 8.80 -12.76
N PRO A 56 -11.17 8.78 -11.65
CA PRO A 56 -10.71 9.05 -10.28
C PRO A 56 -9.92 7.88 -9.67
N PHE A 57 -9.02 8.15 -8.72
CA PHE A 57 -8.30 7.11 -8.00
C PHE A 57 -8.13 7.43 -6.50
N ILE A 58 -7.83 6.40 -5.73
CA ILE A 58 -7.42 6.49 -4.32
C ILE A 58 -5.89 6.39 -4.29
N PRO A 59 -5.17 7.39 -3.75
CA PRO A 59 -3.70 7.36 -3.67
C PRO A 59 -3.19 6.42 -2.57
N GLY A 60 -1.87 6.42 -2.40
CA GLY A 60 -1.15 5.57 -1.46
C GLY A 60 -0.79 4.22 -2.05
N SER A 61 0.46 3.82 -1.93
CA SER A 61 1.01 2.60 -2.52
C SER A 61 1.40 1.56 -1.47
N GLU A 62 1.45 1.95 -0.20
CA GLU A 62 1.93 1.15 0.92
C GLU A 62 0.94 1.16 2.08
N GLY A 63 0.79 0.04 2.74
CA GLY A 63 -0.07 -0.08 3.89
C GLY A 63 0.05 -1.43 4.58
N ALA A 64 -0.60 -1.53 5.73
CA ALA A 64 -0.79 -2.80 6.45
C ALA A 64 -2.14 -2.84 7.14
N GLY A 65 -2.65 -4.03 7.33
CA GLY A 65 -3.96 -4.23 7.94
C GLY A 65 -4.30 -5.70 8.11
N THR A 66 -5.55 -5.93 8.43
CA THR A 66 -6.10 -7.28 8.65
C THR A 66 -6.94 -7.71 7.45
N VAL A 67 -6.71 -8.90 6.96
CA VAL A 67 -7.51 -9.49 5.87
C VAL A 67 -8.93 -9.75 6.36
N THR A 68 -9.93 -9.18 5.68
CA THR A 68 -11.36 -9.33 6.02
C THR A 68 -12.13 -10.19 5.02
N ALA A 69 -11.60 -10.34 3.80
CA ALA A 69 -12.11 -11.29 2.82
C ALA A 69 -10.99 -11.72 1.86
N VAL A 70 -11.13 -12.91 1.31
CA VAL A 70 -10.24 -13.45 0.27
C VAL A 70 -11.06 -13.74 -0.98
N GLY A 71 -10.51 -13.39 -2.14
CA GLY A 71 -11.10 -13.73 -3.43
C GLY A 71 -10.85 -15.20 -3.81
N PRO A 72 -11.49 -15.68 -4.89
CA PRO A 72 -11.15 -16.98 -5.45
C PRO A 72 -9.65 -17.09 -5.77
N ASP A 73 -9.14 -18.34 -5.78
CA ASP A 73 -7.76 -18.68 -6.14
C ASP A 73 -6.68 -18.15 -5.18
N VAL A 74 -7.06 -17.76 -3.95
CA VAL A 74 -6.14 -17.43 -2.86
C VAL A 74 -6.07 -18.61 -1.90
N SER A 75 -4.86 -19.14 -1.65
CA SER A 75 -4.63 -20.30 -0.77
C SER A 75 -3.72 -20.00 0.42
N ASP A 76 -2.84 -19.02 0.28
CA ASP A 76 -1.70 -18.83 1.19
C ASP A 76 -1.96 -17.76 2.27
N VAL A 77 -3.11 -17.08 2.19
CA VAL A 77 -3.54 -16.03 3.12
C VAL A 77 -5.00 -16.29 3.52
N ALA A 78 -5.32 -16.13 4.79
CA ALA A 78 -6.65 -16.34 5.34
C ALA A 78 -7.26 -15.06 5.96
N VAL A 79 -8.57 -15.05 6.11
CA VAL A 79 -9.26 -14.00 6.88
C VAL A 79 -8.75 -13.98 8.32
N GLY A 80 -8.39 -12.81 8.80
CA GLY A 80 -7.78 -12.58 10.11
C GLY A 80 -6.26 -12.44 10.09
N ASP A 81 -5.59 -12.80 9.00
CA ASP A 81 -4.15 -12.60 8.87
C ASP A 81 -3.80 -11.11 8.78
N GLN A 82 -2.68 -10.74 9.39
CA GLN A 82 -2.11 -9.42 9.26
C GLN A 82 -1.10 -9.40 8.10
N VAL A 83 -1.30 -8.48 7.18
CA VAL A 83 -0.47 -8.34 5.98
C VAL A 83 -0.04 -6.89 5.77
N ALA A 84 1.08 -6.72 5.09
CA ALA A 84 1.59 -5.44 4.62
C ALA A 84 1.94 -5.53 3.13
N TRP A 85 1.94 -4.40 2.43
CA TRP A 85 2.30 -4.31 1.01
C TRP A 85 2.99 -2.99 0.69
N ALA A 86 3.73 -2.94 -0.43
CA ALA A 86 4.54 -1.78 -0.80
C ALA A 86 4.30 -1.25 -2.22
N ALA A 87 3.47 -1.89 -3.03
CA ALA A 87 3.32 -1.55 -4.45
C ALA A 87 1.88 -1.61 -4.99
N SER A 88 0.88 -1.78 -4.13
CA SER A 88 -0.52 -1.80 -4.54
C SER A 88 -1.19 -0.46 -4.23
N PRO A 89 -1.76 0.25 -5.23
CA PRO A 89 -2.40 1.54 -5.00
C PRO A 89 -3.70 1.41 -4.19
N GLY A 90 -4.12 2.52 -3.56
CA GLY A 90 -5.40 2.60 -2.87
C GLY A 90 -5.33 2.53 -1.35
N SER A 91 -4.14 2.69 -0.73
CA SER A 91 -3.99 2.57 0.72
C SER A 91 -4.49 3.76 1.52
N TYR A 92 -4.83 4.90 0.89
CA TYR A 92 -5.42 6.03 1.63
C TYR A 92 -6.93 5.87 1.80
N ALA A 93 -7.33 4.74 2.35
CA ALA A 93 -8.72 4.35 2.58
C ALA A 93 -8.85 3.48 3.84
N GLU A 94 -10.06 3.27 4.32
CA GLU A 94 -10.34 2.32 5.41
C GLU A 94 -10.14 0.87 4.96
N ARG A 95 -10.34 0.59 3.67
CA ARG A 95 -10.19 -0.76 3.08
C ARG A 95 -9.54 -0.67 1.71
N ALA A 96 -8.68 -1.64 1.40
CA ALA A 96 -8.05 -1.77 0.09
C ALA A 96 -8.17 -3.21 -0.44
N VAL A 97 -8.26 -3.31 -1.76
CA VAL A 97 -8.09 -4.59 -2.45
C VAL A 97 -6.64 -4.71 -2.87
N VAL A 98 -5.97 -5.77 -2.43
CA VAL A 98 -4.55 -6.01 -2.63
C VAL A 98 -4.35 -7.35 -3.34
N PRO A 99 -3.53 -7.44 -4.39
CA PRO A 99 -3.14 -8.72 -4.95
C PRO A 99 -2.46 -9.61 -3.89
N ALA A 100 -2.86 -10.87 -3.77
CA ALA A 100 -2.37 -11.76 -2.72
C ALA A 100 -0.84 -12.01 -2.84
N ASP A 101 -0.31 -12.02 -4.06
CA ASP A 101 1.12 -12.15 -4.35
C ASP A 101 1.97 -10.94 -3.97
N GLN A 102 1.34 -9.79 -3.69
CA GLN A 102 1.99 -8.59 -3.18
C GLN A 102 1.84 -8.41 -1.67
N ALA A 103 1.01 -9.22 -1.04
CA ALA A 103 0.78 -9.17 0.40
C ALA A 103 1.82 -9.99 1.15
N VAL A 104 2.54 -9.35 2.05
CA VAL A 104 3.56 -9.97 2.90
C VAL A 104 2.99 -10.17 4.30
N PRO A 105 3.00 -11.38 4.87
CA PRO A 105 2.58 -11.60 6.25
C PRO A 105 3.40 -10.76 7.22
N VAL A 106 2.73 -10.09 8.17
CA VAL A 106 3.42 -9.35 9.23
C VAL A 106 3.96 -10.34 10.26
N PRO A 107 5.28 -10.36 10.52
CA PRO A 107 5.86 -11.31 11.48
C PRO A 107 5.33 -11.09 12.90
N PRO A 108 5.20 -12.17 13.70
CA PRO A 108 4.83 -12.05 15.10
C PRO A 108 5.73 -11.09 15.88
N GLY A 109 5.12 -10.17 16.63
CA GLY A 109 5.84 -9.16 17.42
C GLY A 109 6.21 -7.88 16.68
N VAL A 110 5.94 -7.79 15.38
CA VAL A 110 6.04 -6.53 14.63
C VAL A 110 4.73 -5.75 14.80
N ASP A 111 4.83 -4.50 15.21
CA ASP A 111 3.67 -3.61 15.28
C ASP A 111 3.14 -3.33 13.87
N ILE A 112 1.82 -3.44 13.68
CA ILE A 112 1.16 -3.30 12.38
C ILE A 112 1.37 -1.91 11.78
N ASN A 113 1.47 -0.87 12.61
CA ASN A 113 1.71 0.50 12.13
C ASN A 113 3.16 0.66 11.65
N VAL A 114 4.11 -0.03 12.28
CA VAL A 114 5.49 -0.09 11.78
C VAL A 114 5.54 -0.85 10.46
N ALA A 115 4.84 -1.97 10.35
CA ALA A 115 4.76 -2.73 9.10
C ALA A 115 4.20 -1.88 7.94
N ALA A 116 3.20 -1.03 8.22
CA ALA A 116 2.55 -0.18 7.22
C ALA A 116 3.46 0.90 6.61
N GLY A 117 4.56 1.27 7.26
CA GLY A 117 5.41 2.37 6.82
C GLY A 117 6.88 2.02 6.71
N CYS A 118 7.26 0.73 6.64
CA CYS A 118 8.66 0.34 6.55
C CYS A 118 9.02 -0.50 5.31
N LEU A 119 8.04 -1.09 4.61
CA LEU A 119 8.33 -2.00 3.50
C LEU A 119 8.96 -1.27 2.30
N LEU A 120 8.32 -0.24 1.79
CA LEU A 120 8.80 0.46 0.60
C LEU A 120 10.15 1.12 0.87
N GLN A 121 10.29 1.82 2.00
CA GLN A 121 11.55 2.48 2.38
C GLN A 121 12.65 1.46 2.66
N GLY A 122 12.34 0.39 3.39
CA GLY A 122 13.30 -0.67 3.72
C GLY A 122 13.77 -1.42 2.48
N MET A 123 12.86 -1.77 1.58
CA MET A 123 13.20 -2.40 0.29
C MET A 123 14.05 -1.47 -0.58
N THR A 124 13.71 -0.17 -0.62
CA THR A 124 14.48 0.83 -1.36
C THR A 124 15.89 0.98 -0.79
N ALA A 125 16.01 1.12 0.53
CA ALA A 125 17.31 1.22 1.20
C ALA A 125 18.16 -0.04 0.96
N HIS A 126 17.58 -1.23 1.12
CA HIS A 126 18.26 -2.49 0.85
C HIS A 126 18.72 -2.58 -0.61
N TYR A 127 17.82 -2.29 -1.56
CA TYR A 127 18.14 -2.32 -2.99
C TYR A 127 19.31 -1.41 -3.34
N LEU A 128 19.28 -0.17 -2.86
CA LEU A 128 20.33 0.81 -3.12
C LEU A 128 21.66 0.43 -2.48
N ALA A 129 21.64 -0.02 -1.22
CA ALA A 129 22.85 -0.30 -0.44
C ALA A 129 23.48 -1.68 -0.73
N VAL A 130 22.73 -2.61 -1.29
CA VAL A 130 23.19 -4.00 -1.50
C VAL A 130 23.24 -4.36 -2.97
N SER A 131 22.19 -4.04 -3.74
CA SER A 131 22.09 -4.50 -5.13
C SER A 131 22.65 -3.50 -6.14
N VAL A 132 22.46 -2.19 -5.90
CA VAL A 132 22.94 -1.13 -6.81
C VAL A 132 24.38 -0.76 -6.46
N HIS A 133 24.64 -0.46 -5.19
CA HIS A 133 25.97 -0.17 -4.67
C HIS A 133 26.21 -1.00 -3.42
N ALA A 134 26.99 -2.08 -3.56
CA ALA A 134 27.35 -2.93 -2.42
C ALA A 134 28.28 -2.15 -1.47
N VAL A 135 27.67 -1.43 -0.51
CA VAL A 135 28.38 -0.58 0.46
C VAL A 135 29.42 -1.39 1.23
N GLN A 136 30.65 -0.89 1.26
CA GLN A 136 31.76 -1.53 1.94
C GLN A 136 32.01 -0.89 3.33
N PRO A 137 32.59 -1.62 4.29
CA PRO A 137 32.97 -1.06 5.58
C PRO A 137 33.89 0.16 5.40
N GLY A 138 33.48 1.30 6.00
CA GLY A 138 34.25 2.55 5.94
C GLY A 138 33.84 3.53 4.83
N GLU A 139 32.92 3.17 3.95
CA GLU A 139 32.29 4.12 3.02
C GLU A 139 31.28 5.02 3.75
N THR A 140 31.21 6.31 3.34
CA THR A 140 30.29 7.33 3.89
C THR A 140 29.49 7.99 2.76
#